data_e32cd07ddc880b03a37cfeb20b688135
#
_entry.id   e32cd07ddc880b03a37cfeb20b688135
#
_cell.length_a   1.000
_cell.length_b   1.000
_cell.length_c   1.000
_cell.angle_alpha   90.00
_cell.angle_beta   90.00
_cell.angle_gamma   90.00
#
_symmetry.space_group_name_H-M   'P 1'
#
loop_
_entity.id
_entity.type
_entity.pdbx_description
1 polymer ?
#
loop_
_entity_poly.entity_id
_entity_poly.type
_entity_poly.pdbx_seq_one_letter_code
_entity_poly.pdbx_strand_id
1 'polypeptide(L)'
;MYDNQTDTGKQTTMKFDAIIFDWSGTLSDDRQPVFEANNRMRTHYGLGTTTFEEFFASVRMTPIEFYREHGITDSGDQIYALYQEFFQKSLEEGVRPSVFPEAHEVLSHLKNTGIPTAVVSSHPTIFLKQEAQDYLLSPFFEILHGDARNKVDALKEVCQLMGVERGRNTIFTILLDGL
;
A
#
# COMPACT_ATOMS: atom_id res chain seq x y z
N MET A 1 -25.22 -21.91 50.41
CA MET A 1 -25.06 -20.53 49.92
C MET A 1 -23.80 -20.51 49.07
N TYR A 2 -23.92 -20.60 47.75
CA TYR A 2 -22.79 -20.45 46.84
C TYR A 2 -22.86 -19.06 46.29
N ASP A 3 -21.82 -18.30 46.57
CA ASP A 3 -21.65 -16.91 46.16
C ASP A 3 -21.19 -16.92 44.69
N ASN A 4 -22.05 -16.50 43.77
CA ASN A 4 -21.77 -16.36 42.38
C ASN A 4 -21.07 -15.01 42.16
N GLN A 5 -19.75 -14.99 42.29
CA GLN A 5 -18.96 -13.87 41.79
C GLN A 5 -18.98 -13.93 40.24
N THR A 6 -19.78 -13.06 39.64
CA THR A 6 -19.71 -12.76 38.19
C THR A 6 -18.39 -12.04 37.93
N ASP A 7 -17.45 -12.79 37.34
CA ASP A 7 -16.23 -12.23 36.77
C ASP A 7 -16.63 -11.33 35.59
N THR A 8 -16.74 -10.05 35.85
CA THR A 8 -16.85 -9.04 34.80
C THR A 8 -15.49 -8.88 34.16
N GLY A 9 -15.21 -9.78 33.19
CA GLY A 9 -14.02 -9.68 32.31
C GLY A 9 -13.95 -8.29 31.71
N LYS A 10 -13.03 -7.47 32.21
CA LYS A 10 -12.62 -6.23 31.58
C LYS A 10 -12.10 -6.61 30.18
N GLN A 11 -12.92 -6.44 29.16
CA GLN A 11 -12.44 -6.37 27.79
C GLN A 11 -11.45 -5.21 27.75
N THR A 12 -10.17 -5.53 27.77
CA THR A 12 -9.11 -4.55 27.49
C THR A 12 -9.22 -4.22 26.01
N THR A 13 -10.00 -3.22 25.68
CA THR A 13 -10.01 -2.66 24.32
C THR A 13 -8.61 -2.12 24.08
N MET A 14 -7.83 -2.80 23.25
CA MET A 14 -6.56 -2.25 22.78
C MET A 14 -6.88 -0.96 22.05
N LYS A 15 -6.47 0.16 22.62
CA LYS A 15 -6.65 1.47 22.02
C LYS A 15 -5.42 1.75 21.17
N PHE A 16 -5.61 1.83 19.86
CA PHE A 16 -4.56 2.24 18.94
C PHE A 16 -4.53 3.76 18.84
N ASP A 17 -3.34 4.34 18.79
CA ASP A 17 -3.15 5.78 18.65
C ASP A 17 -3.31 6.21 17.18
N ALA A 18 -2.95 5.35 16.24
CA ALA A 18 -3.17 5.52 14.81
C ALA A 18 -3.07 4.19 14.06
N ILE A 19 -3.62 4.15 12.85
CA ILE A 19 -3.41 3.06 11.89
C ILE A 19 -2.88 3.66 10.58
N ILE A 20 -1.73 3.14 10.12
CA ILE A 20 -1.11 3.55 8.87
C ILE A 20 -1.20 2.40 7.88
N PHE A 21 -1.84 2.65 6.76
CA PHE A 21 -2.07 1.66 5.70
C PHE A 21 -0.98 1.75 4.63
N ASP A 22 -0.65 0.62 4.02
CA ASP A 22 -0.11 0.61 2.67
C ASP A 22 -1.27 0.85 1.67
N TRP A 23 -0.94 1.13 0.41
CA TRP A 23 -1.94 1.38 -0.63
C TRP A 23 -2.10 0.20 -1.57
N SER A 24 -1.08 -0.05 -2.39
CA SER A 24 -1.06 -1.11 -3.38
C SER A 24 -1.20 -2.49 -2.73
N GLY A 25 -2.14 -3.29 -3.20
CA GLY A 25 -2.43 -4.62 -2.63
C GLY A 25 -3.13 -4.59 -1.26
N THR A 26 -3.36 -3.41 -0.64
CA THR A 26 -3.99 -3.27 0.68
C THR A 26 -5.34 -2.56 0.61
N LEU A 27 -5.39 -1.36 0.06
CA LEU A 27 -6.60 -0.58 -0.14
C LEU A 27 -6.99 -0.51 -1.62
N SER A 28 -5.99 -0.51 -2.50
CA SER A 28 -6.13 -0.56 -3.95
C SER A 28 -5.73 -1.93 -4.49
N ASP A 29 -6.63 -2.58 -5.23
CA ASP A 29 -6.30 -3.75 -6.05
C ASP A 29 -5.76 -3.26 -7.40
N ASP A 30 -4.49 -2.94 -7.40
CA ASP A 30 -3.73 -2.49 -8.57
C ASP A 30 -2.91 -3.61 -9.23
N ARG A 31 -3.16 -4.87 -8.86
CA ARG A 31 -2.41 -6.02 -9.35
C ARG A 31 -2.38 -6.11 -10.86
N GLN A 32 -3.51 -5.86 -11.53
CA GLN A 32 -3.56 -5.95 -12.99
C GLN A 32 -2.72 -4.85 -13.68
N PRO A 33 -2.89 -3.54 -13.41
CA PRO A 33 -2.05 -2.52 -14.04
C PRO A 33 -0.57 -2.63 -13.65
N VAL A 34 -0.24 -3.07 -12.43
CA VAL A 34 1.13 -3.37 -12.02
C VAL A 34 1.73 -4.49 -12.87
N PHE A 35 1.01 -5.58 -13.06
CA PHE A 35 1.42 -6.69 -13.91
C PHE A 35 1.64 -6.25 -15.36
N GLU A 36 0.71 -5.49 -15.94
CA GLU A 36 0.83 -4.98 -17.32
C GLU A 36 2.06 -4.07 -17.46
N ALA A 37 2.26 -3.15 -16.54
CA ALA A 37 3.43 -2.26 -16.54
C ALA A 37 4.73 -3.07 -16.47
N ASN A 38 4.81 -4.06 -15.59
CA ASN A 38 6.00 -4.91 -15.48
C ASN A 38 6.26 -5.76 -16.73
N ASN A 39 5.23 -6.32 -17.37
CA ASN A 39 5.41 -7.06 -18.62
C ASN A 39 5.91 -6.16 -19.76
N ARG A 40 5.48 -4.90 -19.80
CA ARG A 40 6.01 -3.90 -20.75
C ARG A 40 7.48 -3.59 -20.45
N MET A 41 7.84 -3.42 -19.18
CA MET A 41 9.23 -3.23 -18.77
C MET A 41 10.11 -4.44 -19.14
N ARG A 42 9.64 -5.65 -18.83
CA ARG A 42 10.35 -6.88 -19.21
C ARG A 42 10.58 -6.97 -20.72
N THR A 43 9.55 -6.65 -21.49
CA THR A 43 9.66 -6.60 -22.97
C THR A 43 10.65 -5.54 -23.44
N HIS A 44 10.60 -4.34 -22.84
CA HIS A 44 11.53 -3.25 -23.13
C HIS A 44 13.00 -3.66 -22.91
N TYR A 45 13.26 -4.38 -21.83
CA TYR A 45 14.60 -4.88 -21.50
C TYR A 45 14.96 -6.24 -22.15
N GLY A 46 14.11 -6.77 -23.03
CA GLY A 46 14.37 -8.04 -23.71
C GLY A 46 14.28 -9.29 -22.84
N LEU A 47 13.65 -9.21 -21.66
CA LEU A 47 13.52 -10.32 -20.72
C LEU A 47 12.32 -11.24 -21.00
N GLY A 48 11.55 -10.96 -22.08
CA GLY A 48 10.32 -11.69 -22.37
C GLY A 48 9.20 -11.39 -21.37
N THR A 49 8.01 -11.92 -21.64
CA THR A 49 6.83 -11.77 -20.77
C THR A 49 6.74 -12.88 -19.73
N THR A 50 5.91 -12.69 -18.72
CA THR A 50 5.55 -13.70 -17.71
C THR A 50 4.02 -13.79 -17.61
N THR A 51 3.49 -14.83 -16.99
CA THR A 51 2.07 -14.89 -16.65
C THR A 51 1.78 -14.11 -15.36
N PHE A 52 0.50 -13.80 -15.12
CA PHE A 52 0.06 -13.10 -13.91
C PHE A 52 0.44 -13.88 -12.66
N GLU A 53 0.19 -15.19 -12.65
CA GLU A 53 0.47 -16.09 -11.54
C GLU A 53 1.97 -16.21 -11.26
N GLU A 54 2.79 -16.36 -12.31
CA GLU A 54 4.25 -16.42 -12.19
C GLU A 54 4.82 -15.12 -11.65
N PHE A 55 4.32 -13.98 -12.14
CA PHE A 55 4.75 -12.67 -11.68
C PHE A 55 4.55 -12.53 -10.18
N PHE A 56 3.32 -12.66 -9.69
CA PHE A 56 3.02 -12.49 -8.25
C PHE A 56 3.61 -13.58 -7.37
N ALA A 57 3.82 -14.80 -7.85
CA ALA A 57 4.53 -15.84 -7.12
C ALA A 57 6.03 -15.55 -6.96
N SER A 58 6.61 -14.75 -7.85
CA SER A 58 8.05 -14.43 -7.88
C SER A 58 8.42 -13.10 -7.24
N VAL A 59 7.46 -12.21 -6.96
CA VAL A 59 7.73 -10.89 -6.37
C VAL A 59 8.24 -11.05 -4.93
N ARG A 60 9.56 -11.00 -4.76
CA ARG A 60 10.25 -11.06 -3.46
C ARG A 60 11.28 -9.95 -3.27
N MET A 61 11.43 -9.08 -4.25
CA MET A 61 12.41 -8.00 -4.28
C MET A 61 11.81 -6.75 -4.90
N THR A 62 12.46 -5.63 -4.67
CA THR A 62 12.07 -4.38 -5.33
C THR A 62 12.26 -4.49 -6.85
N PRO A 63 11.50 -3.75 -7.67
CA PRO A 63 11.70 -3.72 -9.12
C PRO A 63 13.15 -3.39 -9.49
N ILE A 64 13.80 -2.46 -8.77
CA ILE A 64 15.18 -2.07 -9.03
C ILE A 64 16.13 -3.26 -8.82
N GLU A 65 15.99 -4.01 -7.73
CA GLU A 65 16.80 -5.21 -7.47
C GLU A 65 16.59 -6.26 -8.53
N PHE A 66 15.33 -6.53 -8.90
CA PHE A 66 14.99 -7.48 -9.96
C PHE A 66 15.71 -7.14 -11.29
N TYR A 67 15.61 -5.90 -11.75
CA TYR A 67 16.25 -5.51 -13.02
C TYR A 67 17.77 -5.52 -12.93
N ARG A 68 18.35 -5.20 -11.76
CA ARG A 68 19.81 -5.32 -11.52
C ARG A 68 20.31 -6.75 -11.63
N GLU A 69 19.59 -7.71 -11.06
CA GLU A 69 19.93 -9.14 -11.18
C GLU A 69 19.89 -9.66 -12.61
N HIS A 70 19.08 -9.03 -13.48
CA HIS A 70 19.00 -9.34 -14.90
C HIS A 70 19.98 -8.51 -15.76
N GLY A 71 20.96 -7.86 -15.14
CA GLY A 71 22.03 -7.13 -15.84
C GLY A 71 21.64 -5.76 -16.38
N ILE A 72 20.50 -5.21 -15.98
CA ILE A 72 20.09 -3.86 -16.38
C ILE A 72 20.89 -2.84 -15.57
N THR A 73 21.58 -1.94 -16.29
CA THR A 73 22.48 -0.94 -15.71
C THR A 73 21.86 0.45 -15.52
N ASP A 74 20.64 0.64 -15.95
CA ASP A 74 19.89 1.89 -15.82
C ASP A 74 19.82 2.33 -14.35
N SER A 75 19.85 3.64 -14.08
CA SER A 75 19.70 4.14 -12.73
C SER A 75 18.33 3.78 -12.15
N GLY A 76 18.22 3.75 -10.81
CA GLY A 76 16.92 3.50 -10.16
C GLY A 76 15.86 4.52 -10.58
N ASP A 77 16.26 5.77 -10.83
CA ASP A 77 15.34 6.82 -11.31
C ASP A 77 14.85 6.56 -12.74
N GLN A 78 15.72 6.05 -13.62
CA GLN A 78 15.34 5.68 -14.99
C GLN A 78 14.35 4.49 -14.99
N ILE A 79 14.65 3.44 -14.20
CA ILE A 79 13.76 2.28 -14.04
C ILE A 79 12.40 2.74 -13.50
N TYR A 80 12.38 3.62 -12.49
CA TYR A 80 11.16 4.12 -11.90
C TYR A 80 10.34 4.98 -12.86
N ALA A 81 10.99 5.90 -13.60
CA ALA A 81 10.33 6.72 -14.61
C ALA A 81 9.68 5.88 -15.72
N LEU A 82 10.40 4.86 -16.20
CA LEU A 82 9.89 3.93 -17.21
C LEU A 82 8.69 3.11 -16.67
N TYR A 83 8.76 2.67 -15.41
CA TYR A 83 7.63 2.01 -14.77
C TYR A 83 6.40 2.91 -14.72
N GLN A 84 6.56 4.17 -14.31
CA GLN A 84 5.47 5.14 -14.27
C GLN A 84 4.85 5.37 -15.65
N GLU A 85 5.67 5.48 -16.69
CA GLU A 85 5.19 5.62 -18.08
C GLU A 85 4.33 4.42 -18.49
N PHE A 86 4.80 3.20 -18.25
CA PHE A 86 4.06 1.99 -18.62
C PHE A 86 2.82 1.77 -17.75
N PHE A 87 2.87 2.13 -16.47
CA PHE A 87 1.69 2.10 -15.61
C PHE A 87 0.63 3.07 -16.11
N GLN A 88 1.02 4.32 -16.40
CA GLN A 88 0.11 5.32 -16.98
C GLN A 88 -0.50 4.84 -18.30
N LYS A 89 0.29 4.22 -19.17
CA LYS A 89 -0.21 3.64 -20.42
C LYS A 89 -1.25 2.55 -20.19
N SER A 90 -1.06 1.70 -19.16
CA SER A 90 -2.06 0.70 -18.80
C SER A 90 -3.38 1.35 -18.39
N LEU A 91 -3.33 2.45 -17.62
CA LEU A 91 -4.53 3.21 -17.23
C LEU A 91 -5.26 3.80 -18.44
N GLU A 92 -4.52 4.34 -19.41
CA GLU A 92 -5.07 4.91 -20.67
C GLU A 92 -5.74 3.85 -21.54
N GLU A 93 -5.22 2.63 -21.53
CA GLU A 93 -5.81 1.46 -22.21
C GLU A 93 -7.01 0.85 -21.46
N GLY A 94 -7.38 1.43 -20.31
CA GLY A 94 -8.54 1.02 -19.53
C GLY A 94 -8.27 -0.04 -18.46
N VAL A 95 -7.02 -0.45 -18.28
CA VAL A 95 -6.61 -1.35 -17.19
C VAL A 95 -6.41 -0.51 -15.93
N ARG A 96 -7.45 -0.43 -15.11
CA ARG A 96 -7.50 0.45 -13.95
C ARG A 96 -7.48 -0.34 -12.64
N PRO A 97 -6.85 0.19 -11.59
CA PRO A 97 -6.98 -0.37 -10.26
C PRO A 97 -8.41 -0.18 -9.74
N SER A 98 -8.76 -0.96 -8.73
CA SER A 98 -10.05 -0.85 -8.02
C SER A 98 -9.84 -0.85 -6.52
N VAL A 99 -10.79 -0.31 -5.78
CA VAL A 99 -10.76 -0.38 -4.32
C VAL A 99 -11.14 -1.80 -3.85
N PHE A 100 -10.46 -2.31 -2.82
CA PHE A 100 -10.91 -3.54 -2.18
C PHE A 100 -12.28 -3.34 -1.51
N PRO A 101 -13.23 -4.29 -1.67
CA PRO A 101 -14.63 -4.12 -1.21
C PRO A 101 -14.75 -3.74 0.28
N GLU A 102 -13.86 -4.26 1.13
CA GLU A 102 -13.89 -4.08 2.57
C GLU A 102 -13.31 -2.73 3.03
N ALA A 103 -12.57 -2.02 2.15
CA ALA A 103 -11.84 -0.80 2.53
C ALA A 103 -12.76 0.27 3.12
N HIS A 104 -13.92 0.51 2.50
CA HIS A 104 -14.88 1.50 2.99
C HIS A 104 -15.45 1.16 4.37
N GLU A 105 -15.79 -0.10 4.61
CA GLU A 105 -16.33 -0.56 5.88
C GLU A 105 -15.32 -0.39 6.99
N VAL A 106 -14.09 -0.88 6.78
CA VAL A 106 -12.99 -0.79 7.75
C VAL A 106 -12.66 0.67 8.08
N LEU A 107 -12.47 1.51 7.06
CA LEU A 107 -12.12 2.92 7.25
C LEU A 107 -13.26 3.71 7.92
N SER A 108 -14.52 3.41 7.58
CA SER A 108 -15.67 4.00 8.25
C SER A 108 -15.75 3.61 9.72
N HIS A 109 -15.47 2.35 10.05
CA HIS A 109 -15.41 1.88 11.43
C HIS A 109 -14.31 2.62 12.21
N LEU A 110 -13.10 2.73 11.66
CA LEU A 110 -11.98 3.44 12.31
C LEU A 110 -12.31 4.91 12.55
N LYS A 111 -12.88 5.58 11.56
CA LYS A 111 -13.32 6.98 11.70
C LYS A 111 -14.36 7.15 12.80
N ASN A 112 -15.35 6.25 12.87
CA ASN A 112 -16.40 6.29 13.89
C ASN A 112 -15.86 5.99 15.30
N THR A 113 -14.78 5.24 15.42
CA THR A 113 -14.10 4.98 16.71
C THR A 113 -13.08 6.05 17.08
N GLY A 114 -12.88 7.05 16.20
CA GLY A 114 -11.96 8.17 16.44
C GLY A 114 -10.48 7.77 16.33
N ILE A 115 -10.17 6.69 15.61
CA ILE A 115 -8.78 6.26 15.37
C ILE A 115 -8.28 6.96 14.12
N PRO A 116 -7.24 7.82 14.22
CA PRO A 116 -6.66 8.51 13.06
C PRO A 116 -6.03 7.50 12.10
N THR A 117 -6.15 7.78 10.81
CA THR A 117 -5.60 6.92 9.77
C THR A 117 -4.75 7.70 8.77
N ALA A 118 -3.70 7.06 8.25
CA ALA A 118 -2.84 7.59 7.20
C ALA A 118 -2.46 6.51 6.20
N VAL A 119 -1.87 6.92 5.08
CA VAL A 119 -1.29 6.01 4.09
C VAL A 119 0.20 6.31 3.94
N VAL A 120 1.03 5.25 3.86
CA VAL A 120 2.43 5.32 3.43
C VAL A 120 2.65 4.28 2.33
N SER A 121 2.91 4.73 1.13
CA SER A 121 3.08 3.86 -0.03
C SER A 121 4.25 4.28 -0.93
N SER A 122 4.86 3.32 -1.60
CA SER A 122 5.79 3.58 -2.70
C SER A 122 5.08 4.04 -3.99
N HIS A 123 3.75 3.93 -4.03
CA HIS A 123 2.94 4.40 -5.16
C HIS A 123 3.16 5.90 -5.39
N PRO A 124 3.26 6.37 -6.65
CA PRO A 124 3.45 7.79 -6.92
C PRO A 124 2.36 8.65 -6.28
N THR A 125 2.76 9.71 -5.58
CA THR A 125 1.85 10.57 -4.82
C THR A 125 0.69 11.12 -5.66
N ILE A 126 0.95 11.41 -6.93
CA ILE A 126 -0.07 11.95 -7.84
C ILE A 126 -1.18 10.92 -8.10
N PHE A 127 -0.80 9.66 -8.35
CA PHE A 127 -1.77 8.57 -8.59
C PHE A 127 -2.46 8.18 -7.29
N LEU A 128 -1.73 8.05 -6.18
CA LEU A 128 -2.28 7.78 -4.86
C LEU A 128 -3.42 8.75 -4.51
N LYS A 129 -3.18 10.06 -4.69
CA LYS A 129 -4.19 11.07 -4.38
C LYS A 129 -5.39 10.99 -5.31
N GLN A 130 -5.16 10.76 -6.60
CA GLN A 130 -6.23 10.61 -7.59
C GLN A 130 -7.08 9.38 -7.29
N GLU A 131 -6.46 8.23 -7.07
CA GLU A 131 -7.16 6.99 -6.74
C GLU A 131 -7.94 7.12 -5.42
N ALA A 132 -7.35 7.74 -4.39
CA ALA A 132 -8.04 7.97 -3.13
C ALA A 132 -9.29 8.85 -3.29
N GLN A 133 -9.29 9.81 -4.23
CA GLN A 133 -10.46 10.60 -4.59
C GLN A 133 -11.48 9.78 -5.37
N ASP A 134 -11.05 9.06 -6.40
CA ASP A 134 -11.90 8.24 -7.25
C ASP A 134 -12.60 7.12 -6.46
N TYR A 135 -11.92 6.57 -5.45
CA TYR A 135 -12.45 5.57 -4.53
C TYR A 135 -13.28 6.17 -3.38
N LEU A 136 -13.38 7.50 -3.29
CA LEU A 136 -14.03 8.20 -2.17
C LEU A 136 -13.40 7.88 -0.80
N LEU A 137 -12.12 7.53 -0.77
CA LEU A 137 -11.38 7.20 0.44
C LEU A 137 -10.64 8.40 1.05
N SER A 138 -10.38 9.48 0.28
CA SER A 138 -9.64 10.65 0.76
C SER A 138 -10.13 11.21 2.11
N PRO A 139 -11.46 11.26 2.41
CA PRO A 139 -11.95 11.82 3.66
C PRO A 139 -11.63 10.98 4.91
N PHE A 140 -11.08 9.79 4.76
CA PHE A 140 -10.70 8.93 5.89
C PHE A 140 -9.30 9.20 6.39
N PHE A 141 -8.41 9.74 5.56
CA PHE A 141 -6.99 9.87 5.88
C PHE A 141 -6.60 11.29 6.26
N GLU A 142 -5.81 11.42 7.34
CA GLU A 142 -5.16 12.67 7.69
C GLU A 142 -3.96 12.94 6.78
N ILE A 143 -3.25 11.88 6.37
CA ILE A 143 -2.05 11.97 5.54
C ILE A 143 -2.11 10.90 4.43
N LEU A 144 -1.85 11.33 3.20
CA LEU A 144 -1.57 10.47 2.04
C LEU A 144 -0.12 10.71 1.62
N HIS A 145 0.78 9.82 2.03
CA HIS A 145 2.22 9.89 1.76
C HIS A 145 2.60 8.85 0.70
N GLY A 146 2.74 9.30 -0.53
CA GLY A 146 3.25 8.50 -1.66
C GLY A 146 4.76 8.68 -1.86
N ASP A 147 5.29 8.10 -2.93
CA ASP A 147 6.73 8.15 -3.29
C ASP A 147 7.68 7.67 -2.16
N ALA A 148 7.20 6.84 -1.25
CA ALA A 148 7.96 6.35 -0.10
C ALA A 148 9.00 5.29 -0.54
N ARG A 149 10.13 5.73 -1.07
CA ARG A 149 11.25 4.84 -1.48
C ARG A 149 11.87 4.11 -0.29
N ASN A 150 11.85 4.72 0.89
CA ASN A 150 12.22 4.11 2.17
C ASN A 150 11.01 4.17 3.10
N LYS A 151 10.26 3.06 3.18
CA LYS A 151 9.05 2.99 4.02
C LYS A 151 9.35 3.27 5.50
N VAL A 152 10.52 2.88 6.00
CA VAL A 152 10.89 3.11 7.42
C VAL A 152 11.00 4.61 7.72
N ASP A 153 11.63 5.39 6.85
CA ASP A 153 11.78 6.82 7.05
C ASP A 153 10.46 7.56 6.83
N ALA A 154 9.68 7.18 5.81
CA ALA A 154 8.35 7.70 5.57
C ALA A 154 7.38 7.45 6.75
N LEU A 155 7.43 6.25 7.34
CA LEU A 155 6.65 5.92 8.53
C LEU A 155 7.04 6.78 9.73
N LYS A 156 8.34 7.09 9.89
CA LYS A 156 8.81 8.00 10.95
C LYS A 156 8.23 9.40 10.78
N GLU A 157 8.30 9.90 9.57
CA GLU A 157 7.78 11.22 9.21
C GLU A 157 6.28 11.31 9.46
N VAL A 158 5.50 10.33 8.97
CA VAL A 158 4.04 10.30 9.14
C VAL A 158 3.66 10.20 10.62
N CYS A 159 4.33 9.35 11.43
CA CYS A 159 4.10 9.30 12.87
C CYS A 159 4.35 10.65 13.53
N GLN A 160 5.43 11.34 13.15
CA GLN A 160 5.75 12.66 13.69
C GLN A 160 4.69 13.70 13.31
N LEU A 161 4.22 13.71 12.05
CA LEU A 161 3.18 14.62 11.57
C LEU A 161 1.84 14.38 12.26
N MET A 162 1.50 13.12 12.55
CA MET A 162 0.28 12.74 13.28
C MET A 162 0.39 12.96 14.80
N GLY A 163 1.59 13.30 15.32
CA GLY A 163 1.81 13.47 16.77
C GLY A 163 1.71 12.16 17.54
N VAL A 164 1.93 11.01 16.89
CA VAL A 164 1.88 9.68 17.54
C VAL A 164 3.31 9.18 17.81
N GLU A 165 3.50 8.64 19.03
CA GLU A 165 4.78 8.05 19.39
C GLU A 165 4.94 6.67 18.73
N ARG A 166 6.18 6.38 18.31
CA ARG A 166 6.57 5.03 17.88
C ARG A 166 6.45 4.07 19.05
N GLY A 167 5.58 3.13 18.98
CA GLY A 167 5.50 2.14 20.01
C GLY A 167 4.22 1.32 20.02
N ARG A 168 3.84 0.84 21.15
CA ARG A 168 2.90 -0.26 21.41
C ARG A 168 1.50 -0.13 20.82
N ASN A 169 1.11 1.06 20.34
CA ASN A 169 -0.28 1.34 19.95
C ASN A 169 -0.42 1.87 18.51
N THR A 170 0.62 1.79 17.66
CA THR A 170 0.51 2.14 16.25
C THR A 170 0.54 0.86 15.42
N ILE A 171 -0.51 0.59 14.66
CA ILE A 171 -0.55 -0.53 13.73
C ILE A 171 -0.10 -0.05 12.36
N PHE A 172 0.79 -0.82 11.76
CA PHE A 172 1.12 -0.74 10.35
C PHE A 172 0.49 -1.93 9.65
N THR A 173 -0.44 -1.69 8.73
CA THR A 173 -0.89 -2.75 7.83
C THR A 173 0.01 -2.72 6.62
N ILE A 174 0.96 -3.62 6.60
CA ILE A 174 1.68 -3.97 5.37
C ILE A 174 1.10 -5.32 4.99
N LEU A 175 0.27 -5.39 3.96
CA LEU A 175 0.14 -6.64 3.25
C LEU A 175 1.45 -6.83 2.51
N LEU A 176 2.21 -7.82 2.94
CA LEU A 176 3.32 -8.31 2.16
C LEU A 176 2.71 -8.85 0.87
N ASP A 177 3.08 -8.23 -0.23
CA ASP A 177 2.69 -8.62 -1.57
C ASP A 177 2.79 -10.14 -1.73
N GLY A 178 1.71 -10.73 -2.13
CA GLY A 178 1.73 -12.11 -2.60
C GLY A 178 0.88 -13.07 -1.79
N LEU A 179 -0.41 -12.94 -1.89
CA LEU A 179 -1.34 -14.06 -1.93
C LEU A 179 -2.32 -13.85 -3.06
#